data_9b8ce68c1a01a2e84545e049c5054011
#
_entry.id   9b8ce68c1a01a2e84545e049c5054011
#
_cell.length_a   1.000
_cell.length_b   1.000
_cell.length_c   1.000
_cell.angle_alpha   90.00
_cell.angle_beta   90.00
_cell.angle_gamma   90.00
#
_symmetry.space_group_name_H-M   'P 1'
#
loop_
_entity.id
_entity.type
_entity.pdbx_description
1 polymer ?
#
loop_
_entity_poly.entity_id
_entity_poly.type
_entity_poly.pdbx_seq_one_letter_code
_entity_poly.pdbx_strand_id
1 'polypeptide(L)'
;MTQLIHLDGNSLTLEEVIAVARHGAQCELDEGAKEAVIASRKIVDDIVREKRVVYGVTTGFGSLCNVSISPEDTVQLQENLIRTHASGFGDPLPEDAVRAIMLIRINSLLKGYSGIRLSTVEK
;
A
#
# COMPACT_ATOMS: atom_id res chain seq x y z
N MET A 1 23.70 -11.22 -15.24
CA MET A 1 22.46 -10.54 -15.68
C MET A 1 21.58 -10.40 -14.44
N THR A 2 21.16 -9.20 -14.11
CA THR A 2 20.24 -8.98 -12.98
C THR A 2 18.87 -9.52 -13.38
N GLN A 3 18.30 -10.43 -12.60
CA GLN A 3 16.97 -10.98 -12.86
C GLN A 3 15.93 -9.86 -12.71
N LEU A 4 14.96 -9.81 -13.63
CA LEU A 4 13.81 -8.90 -13.56
C LEU A 4 12.58 -9.71 -13.14
N ILE A 5 11.90 -9.28 -12.07
CA ILE A 5 10.71 -9.93 -11.52
C ILE A 5 9.49 -9.07 -11.87
N HIS A 6 8.49 -9.67 -12.51
CA HIS A 6 7.23 -9.01 -12.84
C HIS A 6 6.22 -9.23 -11.71
N LEU A 7 5.70 -8.12 -11.16
CA LEU A 7 4.77 -8.13 -10.03
C LEU A 7 3.35 -7.87 -10.53
N ASP A 8 2.50 -8.89 -10.47
CA ASP A 8 1.10 -8.88 -10.90
C ASP A 8 0.09 -8.99 -9.75
N GLY A 9 0.58 -9.12 -8.52
CA GLY A 9 -0.24 -9.32 -7.34
C GLY A 9 -0.61 -10.78 -7.05
N ASN A 10 -0.29 -11.74 -7.93
CA ASN A 10 -0.79 -13.11 -7.84
C ASN A 10 0.29 -14.20 -8.00
N SER A 11 1.27 -14.00 -8.86
CA SER A 11 2.20 -15.06 -9.29
C SER A 11 3.53 -15.08 -8.54
N LEU A 12 3.79 -14.13 -7.63
CA LEU A 12 5.05 -14.02 -6.89
C LEU A 12 5.38 -15.30 -6.13
N THR A 13 6.54 -15.88 -6.40
CA THR A 13 7.05 -17.12 -5.78
C THR A 13 8.00 -16.81 -4.62
N LEU A 14 8.28 -17.82 -3.79
CA LEU A 14 9.25 -17.70 -2.69
C LEU A 14 10.67 -17.45 -3.22
N GLU A 15 11.03 -18.11 -4.32
CA GLU A 15 12.34 -17.96 -4.97
C GLU A 15 12.55 -16.53 -5.48
N GLU A 16 11.52 -15.90 -6.03
CA GLU A 16 11.55 -14.51 -6.46
C GLU A 16 11.66 -13.53 -5.28
N VAL A 17 10.97 -13.80 -4.16
CA VAL A 17 11.14 -13.03 -2.93
C VAL A 17 12.60 -13.09 -2.46
N ILE A 18 13.22 -14.27 -2.46
CA ILE A 18 14.63 -14.44 -2.10
C ILE A 18 15.54 -13.69 -3.09
N ALA A 19 15.27 -13.78 -4.39
CA ALA A 19 16.04 -13.10 -5.43
C ALA A 19 16.04 -11.57 -5.23
N VAL A 20 14.90 -10.98 -4.91
CA VAL A 20 14.80 -9.54 -4.64
C VAL A 20 15.44 -9.19 -3.28
N ALA A 21 15.08 -9.91 -2.23
CA ALA A 21 15.48 -9.57 -0.87
C ALA A 21 16.99 -9.73 -0.63
N ARG A 22 17.61 -10.78 -1.20
CA ARG A 22 19.01 -11.16 -0.94
C ARG A 22 19.96 -10.96 -2.11
N HIS A 23 19.46 -11.05 -3.34
CA HIS A 23 20.32 -11.01 -4.53
C HIS A 23 20.13 -9.75 -5.39
N GLY A 24 19.28 -8.81 -4.96
CA GLY A 24 19.12 -7.52 -5.62
C GLY A 24 18.45 -7.60 -6.99
N ALA A 25 17.61 -8.62 -7.23
CA ALA A 25 16.80 -8.68 -8.44
C ALA A 25 15.92 -7.43 -8.54
N GLN A 26 15.76 -6.92 -9.77
CA GLN A 26 14.91 -5.76 -10.04
C GLN A 26 13.45 -6.19 -10.18
N CYS A 27 12.54 -5.26 -9.88
CA CYS A 27 11.10 -5.47 -10.00
C CYS A 27 10.51 -4.53 -11.04
N GLU A 28 9.50 -5.01 -11.75
CA GLU A 28 8.67 -4.24 -12.65
C GLU A 28 7.20 -4.55 -12.37
N LEU A 29 6.35 -3.52 -12.35
CA LEU A 29 4.92 -3.68 -12.11
C LEU A 29 4.22 -4.07 -13.43
N ASP A 30 3.37 -5.09 -13.37
CA ASP A 30 2.51 -5.47 -14.49
C ASP A 30 1.50 -4.36 -14.82
N GLU A 31 1.29 -4.08 -16.11
CA GLU A 31 0.39 -3.00 -16.54
C GLU A 31 -1.07 -3.26 -16.15
N GLY A 32 -1.54 -4.49 -16.21
CA GLY A 32 -2.89 -4.84 -15.75
C GLY A 32 -3.07 -4.65 -14.25
N ALA A 33 -2.01 -4.93 -13.47
CA ALA A 33 -2.00 -4.67 -12.04
C ALA A 33 -2.01 -3.16 -11.74
N LYS A 34 -1.28 -2.34 -12.49
CA LYS A 34 -1.34 -0.88 -12.38
C LYS A 34 -2.75 -0.35 -12.66
N GLU A 35 -3.39 -0.84 -13.71
CA GLU A 35 -4.78 -0.46 -14.05
C GLU A 35 -5.75 -0.82 -12.91
N ALA A 36 -5.62 -1.99 -12.29
CA ALA A 36 -6.43 -2.41 -11.15
C ALA A 36 -6.23 -1.51 -9.93
N VAL A 37 -4.98 -1.10 -9.64
CA VAL A 37 -4.66 -0.14 -8.57
C VAL A 37 -5.30 1.22 -8.84
N ILE A 38 -5.20 1.74 -10.07
CA ILE A 38 -5.78 3.02 -10.47
C ILE A 38 -7.32 2.97 -10.35
N ALA A 39 -7.95 1.90 -10.82
CA ALA A 39 -9.40 1.73 -10.72
C ALA A 39 -9.87 1.69 -9.26
N SER A 40 -9.17 0.95 -8.40
CA SER A 40 -9.44 0.90 -6.97
C SER A 40 -9.26 2.27 -6.29
N ARG A 41 -8.21 3.00 -6.64
CA ARG A 41 -7.98 4.36 -6.12
C ARG A 41 -9.12 5.31 -6.52
N LYS A 42 -9.60 5.23 -7.75
CA LYS A 42 -10.71 6.05 -8.21
C LYS A 42 -11.96 5.90 -7.34
N ILE A 43 -12.25 4.68 -6.85
CA ILE A 43 -13.38 4.44 -5.93
C ILE A 43 -13.21 5.26 -4.64
N VAL A 44 -12.00 5.30 -4.07
CA VAL A 44 -11.71 6.09 -2.87
C VAL A 44 -11.86 7.59 -3.14
N ASP A 45 -11.35 8.07 -4.27
CA ASP A 45 -11.48 9.49 -4.65
C ASP A 45 -12.95 9.88 -4.86
N ASP A 46 -13.76 9.01 -5.46
CA ASP A 46 -15.20 9.21 -5.63
C ASP A 46 -15.93 9.23 -4.25
N ILE A 47 -15.59 8.32 -3.34
CA ILE A 47 -16.14 8.31 -1.97
C ILE A 47 -15.89 9.65 -1.25
N VAL A 48 -14.66 10.16 -1.33
CA VAL A 48 -14.29 11.44 -0.70
C VAL A 48 -15.01 12.60 -1.34
N ARG A 49 -15.05 12.65 -2.68
CA ARG A 49 -15.74 13.72 -3.44
C ARG A 49 -17.24 13.75 -3.14
N GLU A 50 -17.87 12.59 -3.06
CA GLU A 50 -19.32 12.44 -2.81
C GLU A 50 -19.67 12.55 -1.32
N LYS A 51 -18.67 12.72 -0.44
CA LYS A 51 -18.83 12.79 1.02
C LYS A 51 -19.57 11.58 1.58
N ARG A 52 -19.40 10.40 0.99
CA ARG A 52 -19.98 9.16 1.50
C ARG A 52 -19.29 8.75 2.80
N VAL A 53 -20.09 8.27 3.76
CA VAL A 53 -19.56 7.78 5.02
C VAL A 53 -19.03 6.36 4.84
N VAL A 54 -17.71 6.19 4.84
CA VAL A 54 -17.03 4.91 4.69
C VAL A 54 -15.96 4.78 5.75
N TYR A 55 -16.03 3.71 6.55
CA TYR A 55 -15.11 3.45 7.65
C TYR A 55 -13.64 3.49 7.19
N GLY A 56 -12.82 4.25 7.91
CA GLY A 56 -11.39 4.38 7.65
C GLY A 56 -11.02 5.19 6.39
N VAL A 57 -12.00 5.70 5.64
CA VAL A 57 -11.81 6.58 4.48
C VAL A 57 -12.26 8.00 4.81
N THR A 58 -13.53 8.15 5.22
CA THR A 58 -14.16 9.44 5.54
C THR A 58 -14.66 9.52 6.98
N THR A 59 -14.29 8.57 7.83
CA THR A 59 -14.59 8.54 9.26
C THR A 59 -13.31 8.37 10.08
N GLY A 60 -13.40 8.63 11.38
CA GLY A 60 -12.39 8.20 12.34
C GLY A 60 -12.34 6.66 12.51
N PHE A 61 -11.50 6.19 13.43
CA PHE A 61 -11.27 4.78 13.72
C PHE A 61 -11.77 4.41 15.11
N GLY A 62 -12.08 3.12 15.34
CA GLY A 62 -12.49 2.61 16.63
C GLY A 62 -13.76 3.29 17.14
N SER A 63 -13.70 3.92 18.30
CA SER A 63 -14.81 4.67 18.89
C SER A 63 -15.28 5.87 18.07
N LEU A 64 -14.46 6.34 17.14
CA LEU A 64 -14.76 7.47 16.24
C LEU A 64 -15.26 7.01 14.86
N CYS A 65 -15.58 5.75 14.67
CA CYS A 65 -16.00 5.18 13.38
C CYS A 65 -17.27 5.83 12.79
N ASN A 66 -18.11 6.43 13.63
CA ASN A 66 -19.35 7.11 13.23
C ASN A 66 -19.17 8.64 13.09
N VAL A 67 -17.97 9.17 13.35
CA VAL A 67 -17.68 10.59 13.20
C VAL A 67 -17.24 10.85 11.77
N SER A 68 -18.08 11.56 11.01
CA SER A 68 -17.73 12.01 9.66
C SER A 68 -16.65 13.09 9.75
N ILE A 69 -15.64 12.96 8.91
CA ILE A 69 -14.50 13.87 8.84
C ILE A 69 -14.62 14.68 7.55
N SER A 70 -14.36 15.99 7.66
CA SER A 70 -14.38 16.87 6.49
C SER A 70 -13.31 16.44 5.47
N PRO A 71 -13.51 16.70 4.17
CA PRO A 71 -12.47 16.42 3.18
C PRO A 71 -11.14 17.13 3.47
N GLU A 72 -11.20 18.33 4.04
CA GLU A 72 -10.04 19.12 4.45
C GLU A 72 -9.26 18.45 5.58
N ASP A 73 -9.97 17.86 6.54
CA ASP A 73 -9.37 17.18 7.70
C ASP A 73 -8.94 15.74 7.38
N THR A 74 -9.41 15.17 6.27
CA THR A 74 -9.09 13.78 5.88
C THR A 74 -7.58 13.60 5.67
N VAL A 75 -6.90 14.57 5.07
CA VAL A 75 -5.44 14.52 4.86
C VAL A 75 -4.72 14.52 6.22
N GLN A 76 -5.12 15.43 7.11
CA GLN A 76 -4.52 15.54 8.45
C GLN A 76 -4.77 14.27 9.27
N LEU A 77 -5.95 13.66 9.15
CA LEU A 77 -6.26 12.38 9.79
C LEU A 77 -5.29 11.28 9.33
N GLN A 78 -5.04 11.16 8.02
CA GLN A 78 -4.14 10.14 7.48
C GLN A 78 -2.69 10.38 7.93
N GLU A 79 -2.22 11.63 7.95
CA GLU A 79 -0.90 11.96 8.49
C GLU A 79 -0.78 11.60 9.97
N ASN A 80 -1.77 11.95 10.76
CA ASN A 80 -1.79 11.64 12.20
C ASN A 80 -1.82 10.12 12.43
N LEU A 81 -2.56 9.37 11.63
CA LEU A 81 -2.59 7.92 11.69
C LEU A 81 -1.20 7.33 11.47
N ILE A 82 -0.50 7.75 10.42
CA ILE A 82 0.87 7.31 10.15
C ILE A 82 1.78 7.66 11.32
N ARG A 83 1.74 8.89 11.83
CA ARG A 83 2.57 9.34 12.95
C ARG A 83 2.32 8.53 14.23
N THR A 84 1.08 8.20 14.53
CA THR A 84 0.72 7.42 15.74
C THR A 84 1.10 5.95 15.65
N HIS A 85 1.24 5.39 14.44
CA HIS A 85 1.61 4.01 14.20
C HIS A 85 3.08 3.81 13.82
N ALA A 86 3.80 4.88 13.41
CA ALA A 86 5.21 4.85 13.05
C ALA A 86 6.10 4.89 14.29
N SER A 87 5.88 3.95 15.20
CA SER A 87 6.68 3.79 16.41
C SER A 87 7.31 2.40 16.42
N GLY A 88 8.60 2.35 16.75
CA GLY A 88 9.34 1.10 16.87
C GLY A 88 10.13 1.08 18.16
N PHE A 89 10.47 -0.12 18.63
CA PHE A 89 11.30 -0.35 19.80
C PHE A 89 12.29 -1.49 19.50
N GLY A 90 13.53 -1.35 19.93
CA GLY A 90 14.60 -2.32 19.69
C GLY A 90 15.40 -2.05 18.42
N ASP A 91 16.27 -3.01 18.07
CA ASP A 91 17.12 -2.91 16.89
C ASP A 91 16.31 -3.02 15.58
N PRO A 92 16.78 -2.37 14.49
CA PRO A 92 16.18 -2.54 13.17
C PRO A 92 16.19 -4.00 12.71
N LEU A 93 15.17 -4.39 11.95
CA LEU A 93 15.17 -5.70 11.29
C LEU A 93 16.31 -5.80 10.27
N PRO A 94 16.82 -7.01 9.98
CA PRO A 94 17.78 -7.22 8.90
C PRO A 94 17.23 -6.70 7.55
N GLU A 95 18.13 -6.17 6.73
CA GLU A 95 17.74 -5.55 5.45
C GLU A 95 16.96 -6.51 4.53
N ASP A 96 17.36 -7.77 4.44
CA ASP A 96 16.68 -8.78 3.63
C ASP A 96 15.24 -9.03 4.12
N ALA A 97 15.01 -9.02 5.43
CA ALA A 97 13.68 -9.14 6.01
C ALA A 97 12.80 -7.92 5.65
N VAL A 98 13.35 -6.70 5.76
CA VAL A 98 12.63 -5.46 5.40
C VAL A 98 12.28 -5.47 3.91
N ARG A 99 13.23 -5.81 3.03
CA ARG A 99 13.00 -5.90 1.58
C ARG A 99 11.93 -6.94 1.23
N ALA A 100 11.95 -8.10 1.88
CA ALA A 100 10.92 -9.12 1.69
C ALA A 100 9.53 -8.62 2.13
N ILE A 101 9.43 -7.97 3.30
CA ILE A 101 8.18 -7.38 3.80
C ILE A 101 7.64 -6.35 2.81
N MET A 102 8.48 -5.43 2.32
CA MET A 102 8.08 -4.41 1.34
C MET A 102 7.57 -5.06 0.05
N LEU A 103 8.31 -6.02 -0.51
CA LEU A 103 7.94 -6.72 -1.75
C LEU A 103 6.59 -7.44 -1.62
N ILE A 104 6.40 -8.21 -0.55
CA ILE A 104 5.14 -8.94 -0.29
C ILE A 104 3.99 -7.95 -0.11
N ARG A 105 4.24 -6.81 0.56
CA ARG A 105 3.24 -5.76 0.71
C ARG A 105 2.86 -5.13 -0.62
N ILE A 106 3.85 -4.79 -1.46
CA ILE A 106 3.62 -4.28 -2.82
C ILE A 106 2.78 -5.28 -3.61
N ASN A 107 3.18 -6.56 -3.63
CA ASN A 107 2.43 -7.60 -4.34
C ASN A 107 0.97 -7.71 -3.87
N SER A 108 0.71 -7.56 -2.58
CA SER A 108 -0.66 -7.57 -2.04
C SER A 108 -1.48 -6.33 -2.47
N LEU A 109 -0.85 -5.17 -2.59
CA LEU A 109 -1.48 -3.92 -3.03
C LEU A 109 -1.82 -3.94 -4.52
N LEU A 110 -1.02 -4.63 -5.32
CA LEU A 110 -1.21 -4.81 -6.76
C LEU A 110 -2.48 -5.61 -7.12
N LYS A 111 -3.09 -6.29 -6.16
CA LYS A 111 -4.41 -6.92 -6.35
C LYS A 111 -5.54 -5.91 -6.61
N GLY A 112 -5.32 -4.63 -6.38
CA GLY A 112 -6.28 -3.58 -6.70
C GLY A 112 -7.50 -3.49 -5.77
N TYR A 113 -7.35 -3.84 -4.48
CA TYR A 113 -8.46 -3.77 -3.51
C TYR A 113 -8.28 -2.73 -2.41
N SER A 114 -7.12 -2.08 -2.32
CA SER A 114 -6.77 -1.24 -1.17
C SER A 114 -7.06 0.25 -1.38
N GLY A 115 -7.28 0.70 -2.61
CA GLY A 115 -7.44 2.12 -2.92
C GLY A 115 -6.17 2.97 -2.73
N ILE A 116 -5.00 2.34 -2.67
CA ILE A 116 -3.72 3.06 -2.60
C ILE A 116 -3.45 3.82 -3.90
N ARG A 117 -2.66 4.90 -3.81
CA ARG A 117 -2.17 5.59 -5.01
C ARG A 117 -1.07 4.78 -5.68
N LEU A 118 -1.10 4.68 -7.01
CA LEU A 118 -0.07 3.99 -7.78
C LEU A 118 1.32 4.58 -7.50
N SER A 119 1.44 5.90 -7.40
CA SER A 119 2.69 6.60 -7.06
C SER A 119 3.32 6.19 -5.72
N THR A 120 2.55 5.60 -4.80
CA THR A 120 3.07 5.06 -3.53
C THR A 120 3.63 3.66 -3.72
N VAL A 121 3.06 2.89 -4.63
CA VAL A 121 3.52 1.53 -4.95
C VAL A 121 4.80 1.57 -5.78
N GLU A 122 4.97 2.57 -6.64
CA GLU A 122 6.13 2.77 -7.52
C GLU A 122 7.38 3.33 -6.81
N LYS A 123 7.26 3.85 -5.59
CA LYS A 123 8.40 4.34 -4.77
C LYS A 123 9.14 3.23 -4.06
#